data_3cbc04c950e0fcb3fc798fd4ea5429f8
#
_entry.id   3cbc04c950e0fcb3fc798fd4ea5429f8
#
_cell.length_a   1.000
_cell.length_b   1.000
_cell.length_c   1.000
_cell.angle_alpha   90.00
_cell.angle_beta   90.00
_cell.angle_gamma   90.00
#
_symmetry.space_group_name_H-M   'P 1'
#
loop_
_entity.id
_entity.type
_entity.pdbx_description
1 polymer ?
#
loop_
_entity_poly.entity_id
_entity_poly.type
_entity_poly.pdbx_seq_one_letter_code
_entity_poly.pdbx_strand_id
1 'polypeptide(L)'
;QSARFRESNAAVIDMLSSVIEHRNLESGQHIRRIRLFTKILLEDVAVNYQEYGLDERKIGLITDASSMHDIGKIAIPDRILNKPGKLTPEEFDVMKTHTVKGCEILAGLDRLQDREYLEYAYNICRHHHERWDGGGYPDGLKGDSIPICAQVVAIADCYDALTTDRIYKKAIPQSRAFSMILNGECGAFSPRLLECFKNVREPFARLSREYADGLPADVEEGGRPYTEHTLNGITENTLEQSQLKYFALLRYTDSTVMEVDLNTGIYHLVYLADPDFAPLRAGGSFEESIRAFVGTAVHPDDREEALRLLGGYVQELFDEGLTRRDRRYRVLDRETGAYVWCRASLLRLDLDNPRHRRVLLLWQKERTGQIPPETASGM
;
A
#
# COMPACT_ATOMS: atom_id res chain seq x y z
N GLN A 1 -11.77 25.46 -0.14
CA GLN A 1 -10.65 24.90 -0.95
C GLN A 1 -9.80 23.91 -0.16
N SER A 2 -9.48 24.19 1.12
CA SER A 2 -8.63 23.28 1.95
C SER A 2 -9.27 21.93 2.28
N ALA A 3 -10.57 21.83 2.45
CA ALA A 3 -11.26 20.57 2.78
C ALA A 3 -11.28 19.61 1.57
N ARG A 4 -11.61 20.11 0.37
CA ARG A 4 -11.61 19.31 -0.87
C ARG A 4 -10.21 18.82 -1.25
N PHE A 5 -9.19 19.62 -0.97
CA PHE A 5 -7.80 19.24 -1.18
C PHE A 5 -7.37 18.10 -0.24
N ARG A 6 -7.87 18.10 1.00
CA ARG A 6 -7.63 17.00 1.96
C ARG A 6 -8.31 15.71 1.55
N GLU A 7 -9.57 15.77 1.10
CA GLU A 7 -10.31 14.58 0.64
C GLU A 7 -9.63 13.93 -0.58
N SER A 8 -9.16 14.73 -1.54
CA SER A 8 -8.42 14.21 -2.70
C SER A 8 -7.08 13.56 -2.29
N ASN A 9 -6.38 14.14 -1.32
CA ASN A 9 -5.11 13.60 -0.84
C ASN A 9 -5.30 12.31 -0.05
N ALA A 10 -6.34 12.20 0.78
CA ALA A 10 -6.66 10.99 1.53
C ALA A 10 -6.96 9.82 0.59
N ALA A 11 -7.73 10.04 -0.48
CA ALA A 11 -8.04 9.01 -1.47
C ALA A 11 -6.80 8.47 -2.19
N VAL A 12 -5.85 9.35 -2.54
CA VAL A 12 -4.58 8.93 -3.16
C VAL A 12 -3.73 8.13 -2.18
N ILE A 13 -3.68 8.55 -0.93
CA ILE A 13 -2.95 7.88 0.14
C ILE A 13 -3.53 6.48 0.39
N ASP A 14 -4.85 6.38 0.47
CA ASP A 14 -5.55 5.11 0.67
C ASP A 14 -5.30 4.15 -0.51
N MET A 15 -5.31 4.67 -1.74
CA MET A 15 -4.97 3.87 -2.92
C MET A 15 -3.51 3.37 -2.87
N LEU A 16 -2.55 4.22 -2.50
CA LEU A 16 -1.15 3.84 -2.40
C LEU A 16 -0.91 2.80 -1.31
N SER A 17 -1.52 3.00 -0.14
CA SER A 17 -1.48 2.04 0.95
C SER A 17 -2.13 0.72 0.55
N SER A 18 -3.25 0.75 -0.16
CA SER A 18 -3.93 -0.45 -0.70
C SER A 18 -3.06 -1.22 -1.70
N VAL A 19 -2.28 -0.55 -2.55
CA VAL A 19 -1.34 -1.21 -3.47
C VAL A 19 -0.22 -1.92 -2.69
N ILE A 20 0.24 -1.33 -1.59
CA ILE A 20 1.27 -1.93 -0.74
C ILE A 20 0.73 -3.14 0.02
N GLU A 21 -0.48 -3.06 0.55
CA GLU A 21 -1.15 -4.17 1.22
C GLU A 21 -1.39 -5.36 0.29
N HIS A 22 -1.84 -5.09 -0.94
CA HIS A 22 -1.98 -6.15 -1.95
C HIS A 22 -0.65 -6.86 -2.22
N ARG A 23 0.48 -6.16 -2.13
CA ARG A 23 1.81 -6.77 -2.24
C ARG A 23 2.16 -7.61 -1.01
N ASN A 24 1.71 -7.22 0.17
CA ASN A 24 1.91 -7.92 1.44
C ASN A 24 0.95 -9.08 1.68
N LEU A 25 0.01 -9.35 0.75
CA LEU A 25 -1.08 -10.31 0.94
C LEU A 25 -1.95 -9.95 2.17
N GLU A 26 -1.94 -8.70 2.60
CA GLU A 26 -2.87 -8.16 3.60
C GLU A 26 -4.14 -7.68 2.88
N SER A 27 -5.26 -7.68 3.57
CA SER A 27 -6.53 -7.27 2.96
C SER A 27 -6.68 -5.74 2.94
N GLY A 28 -7.35 -5.18 1.94
CA GLY A 28 -7.67 -3.74 1.90
C GLY A 28 -8.51 -3.24 3.09
N GLN A 29 -8.99 -4.13 3.96
CA GLN A 29 -9.66 -3.78 5.21
C GLN A 29 -8.69 -3.40 6.32
N HIS A 30 -7.42 -3.84 6.26
CA HIS A 30 -6.40 -3.51 7.27
C HIS A 30 -6.23 -1.99 7.43
N ILE A 31 -5.96 -1.25 6.36
CA ILE A 31 -5.82 0.21 6.41
C ILE A 31 -7.05 0.88 7.00
N ARG A 32 -8.23 0.42 6.61
CA ARG A 32 -9.49 0.97 7.14
C ARG A 32 -9.60 0.73 8.64
N ARG A 33 -9.27 -0.47 9.12
CA ARG A 33 -9.27 -0.80 10.55
C ARG A 33 -8.23 0.02 11.31
N ILE A 34 -6.99 0.15 10.80
CA ILE A 34 -5.94 0.95 11.43
C ILE A 34 -6.40 2.41 11.61
N ARG A 35 -6.99 3.03 10.58
CA ARG A 35 -7.52 4.40 10.67
C ARG A 35 -8.60 4.51 11.74
N LEU A 36 -9.57 3.60 11.76
CA LEU A 36 -10.68 3.62 12.72
C LEU A 36 -10.19 3.39 14.15
N PHE A 37 -9.31 2.43 14.38
CA PHE A 37 -8.71 2.18 15.69
C PHE A 37 -7.88 3.37 16.17
N THR A 38 -7.06 3.93 15.29
CA THR A 38 -6.26 5.14 15.58
C THR A 38 -7.16 6.29 15.99
N LYS A 39 -8.23 6.58 15.24
CA LYS A 39 -9.17 7.65 15.54
C LYS A 39 -9.81 7.49 16.92
N ILE A 40 -10.41 6.33 17.18
CA ILE A 40 -11.10 6.06 18.45
C ILE A 40 -10.16 6.18 19.64
N LEU A 41 -8.93 5.68 19.51
CA LEU A 41 -7.94 5.76 20.59
C LEU A 41 -7.47 7.21 20.81
N LEU A 42 -7.25 7.98 19.74
CA LEU A 42 -6.89 9.41 19.83
C LEU A 42 -8.00 10.24 20.46
N GLU A 43 -9.26 9.97 20.17
CA GLU A 43 -10.42 10.65 20.76
C GLU A 43 -10.46 10.42 22.29
N ASP A 44 -10.21 9.20 22.76
CA ASP A 44 -10.13 8.89 24.20
C ASP A 44 -8.90 9.55 24.85
N VAL A 45 -7.76 9.55 24.16
CA VAL A 45 -6.52 10.23 24.63
C VAL A 45 -6.78 11.74 24.76
N ALA A 46 -7.44 12.37 23.81
CA ALA A 46 -7.74 13.81 23.84
C ALA A 46 -8.63 14.21 25.03
N VAL A 47 -9.55 13.33 25.42
CA VAL A 47 -10.42 13.55 26.59
C VAL A 47 -9.66 13.39 27.90
N ASN A 48 -8.82 12.37 28.02
CA ASN A 48 -8.20 11.99 29.29
C ASN A 48 -6.84 12.65 29.54
N TYR A 49 -6.14 13.10 28.49
CA TYR A 49 -4.77 13.61 28.54
C TYR A 49 -4.61 14.86 27.67
N GLN A 50 -5.13 15.99 28.17
CA GLN A 50 -5.13 17.29 27.45
C GLN A 50 -3.72 17.82 27.14
N GLU A 51 -2.70 17.37 27.87
CA GLU A 51 -1.30 17.76 27.66
C GLU A 51 -0.76 17.36 26.29
N TYR A 52 -1.35 16.38 25.59
CA TYR A 52 -0.97 16.06 24.22
C TYR A 52 -1.50 17.07 23.18
N GLY A 53 -2.37 17.98 23.59
CA GLY A 53 -2.89 19.07 22.74
C GLY A 53 -3.56 18.57 21.47
N LEU A 54 -4.28 17.45 21.55
CA LEU A 54 -5.02 16.83 20.44
C LEU A 54 -6.35 17.55 20.27
N ASP A 55 -6.52 18.24 19.17
CA ASP A 55 -7.80 18.79 18.71
C ASP A 55 -8.37 17.93 17.57
N GLU A 56 -9.61 18.19 17.17
CA GLU A 56 -10.29 17.44 16.11
C GLU A 56 -9.49 17.46 14.79
N ARG A 57 -8.83 18.58 14.47
CA ARG A 57 -8.01 18.71 13.27
C ARG A 57 -6.77 17.82 13.32
N LYS A 58 -6.05 17.80 14.45
CA LYS A 58 -4.87 16.95 14.62
C LYS A 58 -5.25 15.47 14.64
N ILE A 59 -6.35 15.12 15.32
CA ILE A 59 -6.89 13.76 15.30
C ILE A 59 -7.17 13.32 13.87
N GLY A 60 -7.81 14.17 13.06
CA GLY A 60 -8.03 13.90 11.64
C GLY A 60 -6.74 13.68 10.85
N LEU A 61 -5.75 14.57 11.01
CA LEU A 61 -4.45 14.45 10.33
C LEU A 61 -3.69 13.17 10.72
N ILE A 62 -3.66 12.83 12.01
CA ILE A 62 -2.99 11.61 12.50
C ILE A 62 -3.72 10.35 12.00
N THR A 63 -5.05 10.38 12.02
CA THR A 63 -5.89 9.30 11.49
C THR A 63 -5.59 9.05 10.02
N ASP A 64 -5.53 10.09 9.21
CA ASP A 64 -5.22 9.96 7.79
C ASP A 64 -3.75 9.50 7.57
N ALA A 65 -2.82 10.02 8.34
CA ALA A 65 -1.41 9.65 8.26
C ALA A 65 -1.12 8.22 8.73
N SER A 66 -2.01 7.62 9.55
CA SER A 66 -1.82 6.25 10.04
C SER A 66 -1.78 5.20 8.94
N SER A 67 -2.43 5.47 7.80
CA SER A 67 -2.37 4.60 6.61
C SER A 67 -0.96 4.46 6.02
N MET A 68 -0.05 5.38 6.34
CA MET A 68 1.31 5.40 5.81
C MET A 68 2.34 4.65 6.68
N HIS A 69 1.93 4.04 7.81
CA HIS A 69 2.87 3.42 8.75
C HIS A 69 3.81 2.42 8.07
N ASP A 70 3.31 1.66 7.14
CA ASP A 70 3.98 0.56 6.45
C ASP A 70 4.42 0.88 5.01
N ILE A 71 4.37 2.15 4.56
CA ILE A 71 4.69 2.51 3.16
C ILE A 71 6.08 2.04 2.72
N GLY A 72 7.02 1.94 3.64
CA GLY A 72 8.38 1.47 3.36
C GLY A 72 8.49 -0.02 3.04
N LYS A 73 7.46 -0.82 3.28
CA LYS A 73 7.41 -2.23 2.88
C LYS A 73 7.51 -2.40 1.35
N ILE A 74 7.21 -1.36 0.58
CA ILE A 74 7.42 -1.35 -0.88
C ILE A 74 8.89 -1.62 -1.26
N ALA A 75 9.83 -1.24 -0.41
CA ALA A 75 11.26 -1.41 -0.62
C ALA A 75 11.83 -2.72 -0.06
N ILE A 76 11.01 -3.54 0.59
CA ILE A 76 11.42 -4.85 1.12
C ILE A 76 11.32 -5.91 0.02
N PRO A 77 12.35 -6.73 -0.19
CA PRO A 77 12.31 -7.82 -1.18
C PRO A 77 11.19 -8.81 -0.90
N ASP A 78 10.46 -9.25 -1.95
CA ASP A 78 9.32 -10.19 -1.82
C ASP A 78 9.66 -11.50 -1.11
N ARG A 79 10.89 -12.00 -1.30
CA ARG A 79 11.39 -13.22 -0.62
C ARG A 79 11.41 -13.10 0.91
N ILE A 80 11.52 -11.85 1.44
CA ILE A 80 11.49 -11.56 2.87
C ILE A 80 10.08 -11.18 3.28
N LEU A 81 9.46 -10.27 2.51
CA LEU A 81 8.13 -9.74 2.79
C LEU A 81 7.06 -10.84 2.85
N ASN A 82 7.09 -11.75 1.85
CA ASN A 82 6.11 -12.83 1.71
C ASN A 82 6.69 -14.21 2.05
N LYS A 83 7.73 -14.27 2.88
CA LYS A 83 8.35 -15.54 3.26
C LYS A 83 7.36 -16.44 3.98
N PRO A 84 7.15 -17.69 3.51
CA PRO A 84 6.34 -18.65 4.20
C PRO A 84 7.07 -19.16 5.47
N GLY A 85 6.86 -18.51 6.61
CA GLY A 85 7.45 -18.91 7.88
C GLY A 85 8.16 -17.78 8.61
N LYS A 86 8.92 -18.12 9.65
CA LYS A 86 9.64 -17.13 10.45
C LYS A 86 10.84 -16.57 9.68
N LEU A 87 11.07 -15.27 9.80
CA LEU A 87 12.28 -14.61 9.31
C LEU A 87 13.49 -15.04 10.16
N THR A 88 14.66 -15.18 9.50
CA THR A 88 15.92 -15.27 10.24
C THR A 88 16.26 -13.92 10.87
N PRO A 89 17.20 -13.83 11.83
CA PRO A 89 17.62 -12.55 12.39
C PRO A 89 18.05 -11.54 11.31
N GLU A 90 18.81 -11.97 10.31
CA GLU A 90 19.29 -11.15 9.20
C GLU A 90 18.15 -10.67 8.30
N GLU A 91 17.18 -11.54 8.01
CA GLU A 91 15.99 -11.17 7.25
C GLU A 91 15.11 -10.21 8.05
N PHE A 92 15.03 -10.40 9.36
CA PHE A 92 14.29 -9.49 10.24
C PHE A 92 14.97 -8.12 10.30
N ASP A 93 16.31 -8.06 10.30
CA ASP A 93 17.05 -6.79 10.19
C ASP A 93 16.73 -6.05 8.89
N VAL A 94 16.62 -6.77 7.78
CA VAL A 94 16.14 -6.18 6.52
C VAL A 94 14.69 -5.72 6.63
N MET A 95 13.81 -6.53 7.23
CA MET A 95 12.40 -6.15 7.44
C MET A 95 12.28 -4.85 8.26
N LYS A 96 13.05 -4.68 9.33
CA LYS A 96 13.04 -3.46 10.15
C LYS A 96 13.34 -2.19 9.36
N THR A 97 14.08 -2.31 8.26
CA THR A 97 14.41 -1.13 7.43
C THR A 97 13.21 -0.47 6.78
N HIS A 98 12.02 -1.12 6.73
CA HIS A 98 10.82 -0.49 6.14
C HIS A 98 10.48 0.84 6.83
N THR A 99 10.74 0.98 8.14
CA THR A 99 10.50 2.22 8.87
C THR A 99 11.35 3.39 8.35
N VAL A 100 12.63 3.15 8.08
CA VAL A 100 13.56 4.15 7.54
C VAL A 100 13.28 4.41 6.06
N LYS A 101 13.10 3.36 5.28
CA LYS A 101 12.80 3.46 3.84
C LYS A 101 11.49 4.17 3.57
N GLY A 102 10.48 3.98 4.43
CA GLY A 102 9.24 4.74 4.35
C GLY A 102 9.46 6.24 4.56
N CYS A 103 10.31 6.63 5.50
CA CYS A 103 10.69 8.03 5.70
C CYS A 103 11.42 8.62 4.49
N GLU A 104 12.26 7.85 3.81
CA GLU A 104 12.92 8.27 2.56
C GLU A 104 11.89 8.55 1.45
N ILE A 105 10.86 7.70 1.35
CA ILE A 105 9.76 7.90 0.41
C ILE A 105 8.97 9.16 0.76
N LEU A 106 8.61 9.32 2.03
CA LEU A 106 7.84 10.49 2.51
C LEU A 106 8.60 11.81 2.33
N ALA A 107 9.93 11.81 2.51
CA ALA A 107 10.77 12.99 2.26
C ALA A 107 10.73 13.45 0.80
N GLY A 108 10.48 12.54 -0.16
CA GLY A 108 10.26 12.89 -1.56
C GLY A 108 8.93 13.59 -1.84
N LEU A 109 8.02 13.60 -0.87
CA LEU A 109 6.67 14.17 -0.99
C LEU A 109 6.54 15.57 -0.35
N ASP A 110 7.60 16.15 0.20
CA ASP A 110 7.59 17.40 0.97
C ASP A 110 7.02 18.62 0.22
N ARG A 111 7.11 18.63 -1.11
CA ARG A 111 6.56 19.69 -1.99
C ARG A 111 5.07 19.55 -2.29
N LEU A 112 4.47 18.42 -1.92
CA LEU A 112 3.14 18.00 -2.41
C LEU A 112 2.10 17.93 -1.30
N GLN A 113 2.48 18.03 -0.02
CA GLN A 113 1.60 17.78 1.12
C GLN A 113 1.59 18.95 2.11
N ASP A 114 0.54 18.99 2.93
CA ASP A 114 0.54 19.76 4.16
C ASP A 114 1.71 19.31 5.02
N ARG A 115 2.56 20.24 5.41
CA ARG A 115 3.78 19.97 6.19
C ARG A 115 3.48 19.25 7.51
N GLU A 116 2.39 19.62 8.16
CA GLU A 116 1.99 18.98 9.42
C GLU A 116 1.52 17.53 9.22
N TYR A 117 0.79 17.26 8.13
CA TYR A 117 0.44 15.89 7.75
C TYR A 117 1.69 15.03 7.52
N LEU A 118 2.67 15.56 6.76
CA LEU A 118 3.92 14.83 6.49
C LEU A 118 4.73 14.58 7.75
N GLU A 119 4.73 15.52 8.70
CA GLU A 119 5.38 15.34 10.00
C GLU A 119 4.75 14.18 10.78
N TYR A 120 3.42 14.08 10.81
CA TYR A 120 2.74 12.94 11.43
C TYR A 120 3.01 11.64 10.68
N ALA A 121 2.93 11.63 9.36
CA ALA A 121 3.21 10.44 8.54
C ALA A 121 4.65 9.96 8.74
N TYR A 122 5.63 10.87 8.75
CA TYR A 122 7.03 10.56 9.03
C TYR A 122 7.20 9.94 10.42
N ASN A 123 6.66 10.58 11.45
CA ASN A 123 6.76 10.10 12.83
C ASN A 123 6.10 8.74 13.02
N ILE A 124 4.94 8.52 12.43
CA ILE A 124 4.25 7.24 12.45
C ILE A 124 5.07 6.17 11.73
N CYS A 125 5.45 6.43 10.48
CA CYS A 125 6.21 5.48 9.67
C CYS A 125 7.53 5.07 10.36
N ARG A 126 8.26 6.04 10.92
CA ARG A 126 9.55 5.78 11.55
C ARG A 126 9.43 5.06 12.88
N HIS A 127 8.43 5.42 13.72
CA HIS A 127 8.44 5.09 15.14
C HIS A 127 7.31 4.17 15.61
N HIS A 128 6.43 3.67 14.73
CA HIS A 128 5.33 2.79 15.16
C HIS A 128 5.80 1.41 15.69
N HIS A 129 7.06 1.06 15.49
CA HIS A 129 7.70 -0.11 16.08
C HIS A 129 8.62 0.21 17.27
N GLU A 130 8.64 1.47 17.71
CA GLU A 130 9.28 1.80 18.98
C GLU A 130 8.48 1.25 20.15
N ARG A 131 9.16 0.95 21.24
CA ARG A 131 8.57 0.37 22.44
C ARG A 131 8.81 1.28 23.65
N TRP A 132 7.83 1.38 24.50
CA TRP A 132 7.90 2.22 25.70
C TRP A 132 9.14 1.97 26.57
N ASP A 133 9.62 0.72 26.61
CA ASP A 133 10.81 0.30 27.33
C ASP A 133 12.13 0.64 26.63
N GLY A 134 12.11 1.13 25.39
CA GLY A 134 13.27 1.41 24.56
C GLY A 134 13.81 0.18 23.80
N GLY A 135 13.12 -0.95 23.88
CA GLY A 135 13.49 -2.18 23.14
C GLY A 135 12.95 -2.24 21.72
N GLY A 136 12.47 -1.11 21.19
CA GLY A 136 11.93 -1.00 19.83
C GLY A 136 12.98 -0.65 18.77
N TYR A 137 12.54 -0.26 17.60
CA TYR A 137 13.36 0.15 16.47
C TYR A 137 12.65 1.23 15.64
N PRO A 138 13.36 2.04 14.82
CA PRO A 138 14.79 1.96 14.47
C PRO A 138 15.70 2.72 15.42
N ASP A 139 15.18 3.69 16.21
CA ASP A 139 15.98 4.64 16.97
C ASP A 139 16.16 4.26 18.45
N GLY A 140 15.39 3.26 18.93
CA GLY A 140 15.39 2.82 20.34
C GLY A 140 14.85 3.89 21.28
N LEU A 141 13.87 4.68 20.84
CA LEU A 141 13.22 5.71 21.64
C LEU A 141 12.51 5.09 22.85
N LYS A 142 12.47 5.85 23.96
CA LYS A 142 11.91 5.38 25.22
C LYS A 142 10.91 6.38 25.81
N GLY A 143 9.82 5.86 26.35
CA GLY A 143 8.83 6.66 27.07
C GLY A 143 8.22 7.75 26.20
N ASP A 144 8.08 8.94 26.76
CA ASP A 144 7.48 10.12 26.07
C ASP A 144 8.34 10.69 24.94
N SER A 145 9.57 10.16 24.71
CA SER A 145 10.33 10.50 23.50
C SER A 145 9.74 9.90 22.23
N ILE A 146 8.88 8.88 22.35
CA ILE A 146 8.16 8.32 21.21
C ILE A 146 6.97 9.25 20.89
N PRO A 147 6.83 9.77 19.65
CA PRO A 147 5.70 10.62 19.29
C PRO A 147 4.36 9.95 19.57
N ILE A 148 3.40 10.70 20.16
CA ILE A 148 2.08 10.15 20.53
C ILE A 148 1.37 9.50 19.35
N CYS A 149 1.44 10.08 18.14
CA CYS A 149 0.86 9.53 16.93
C CYS A 149 1.41 8.12 16.62
N ALA A 150 2.71 7.90 16.79
CA ALA A 150 3.34 6.59 16.59
C ALA A 150 2.94 5.59 17.67
N GLN A 151 2.87 6.02 18.94
CA GLN A 151 2.44 5.15 20.04
C GLN A 151 1.00 4.65 19.85
N VAL A 152 0.09 5.50 19.40
CA VAL A 152 -1.32 5.15 19.15
C VAL A 152 -1.43 4.16 17.98
N VAL A 153 -0.73 4.42 16.87
CA VAL A 153 -0.72 3.52 15.71
C VAL A 153 -0.09 2.17 16.05
N ALA A 154 0.95 2.13 16.92
CA ALA A 154 1.55 0.88 17.37
C ALA A 154 0.54 -0.03 18.09
N ILE A 155 -0.35 0.52 18.91
CA ILE A 155 -1.42 -0.25 19.57
C ILE A 155 -2.46 -0.71 18.54
N ALA A 156 -2.86 0.17 17.63
CA ALA A 156 -3.82 -0.15 16.58
C ALA A 156 -3.34 -1.29 15.68
N ASP A 157 -2.09 -1.20 15.19
CA ASP A 157 -1.47 -2.24 14.36
C ASP A 157 -1.29 -3.55 15.12
N CYS A 158 -0.79 -3.50 16.36
CA CYS A 158 -0.66 -4.68 17.20
C CYS A 158 -2.00 -5.40 17.40
N TYR A 159 -3.07 -4.65 17.68
CA TYR A 159 -4.40 -5.23 17.88
C TYR A 159 -4.94 -5.85 16.58
N ASP A 160 -4.80 -5.17 15.46
CA ASP A 160 -5.20 -5.69 14.15
C ASP A 160 -4.44 -6.97 13.79
N ALA A 161 -3.12 -6.96 13.96
CA ALA A 161 -2.27 -8.12 13.69
C ALA A 161 -2.60 -9.35 14.57
N LEU A 162 -3.18 -9.15 15.74
CA LEU A 162 -3.62 -10.23 16.60
C LEU A 162 -5.01 -10.75 16.24
N THR A 163 -5.91 -9.89 15.81
CA THR A 163 -7.34 -10.18 15.62
C THR A 163 -7.74 -10.52 14.18
N THR A 164 -6.77 -10.48 13.25
CA THR A 164 -6.97 -10.76 11.83
C THR A 164 -6.25 -12.04 11.42
N ASP A 165 -6.88 -12.84 10.54
CA ASP A 165 -6.24 -14.00 9.92
C ASP A 165 -5.11 -13.53 8.99
N ARG A 166 -3.92 -14.07 9.18
CA ARG A 166 -2.78 -13.92 8.28
C ARG A 166 -2.38 -15.27 7.71
N ILE A 167 -1.69 -15.31 6.58
CA ILE A 167 -1.33 -16.56 5.87
C ILE A 167 -0.72 -17.61 6.82
N TYR A 168 0.02 -17.15 7.83
CA TYR A 168 0.77 -18.03 8.75
C TYR A 168 0.24 -18.02 10.19
N LYS A 169 -0.84 -17.27 10.48
CA LYS A 169 -1.34 -17.11 11.83
C LYS A 169 -2.85 -16.90 11.81
N LYS A 170 -3.57 -17.77 12.52
CA LYS A 170 -5.00 -17.59 12.77
C LYS A 170 -5.25 -16.44 13.74
N ALA A 171 -6.36 -15.74 13.53
CA ALA A 171 -6.84 -14.70 14.43
C ALA A 171 -6.99 -15.21 15.85
N ILE A 172 -6.55 -14.40 16.79
CA ILE A 172 -6.74 -14.67 18.22
C ILE A 172 -8.07 -14.05 18.66
N PRO A 173 -8.85 -14.69 19.55
CA PRO A 173 -10.06 -14.09 20.08
C PRO A 173 -9.80 -12.68 20.64
N GLN A 174 -10.67 -11.73 20.32
CA GLN A 174 -10.52 -10.31 20.67
C GLN A 174 -10.22 -10.09 22.16
N SER A 175 -10.91 -10.83 23.05
CA SER A 175 -10.66 -10.75 24.50
C SER A 175 -9.24 -11.17 24.88
N ARG A 176 -8.68 -12.17 24.20
CA ARG A 176 -7.31 -12.61 24.42
C ARG A 176 -6.31 -11.59 23.87
N ALA A 177 -6.53 -11.07 22.65
CA ALA A 177 -5.71 -10.03 22.06
C ALA A 177 -5.61 -8.81 22.96
N PHE A 178 -6.75 -8.37 23.50
CA PHE A 178 -6.80 -7.28 24.49
C PHE A 178 -5.93 -7.56 25.72
N SER A 179 -6.08 -8.74 26.31
CA SER A 179 -5.29 -9.14 27.50
C SER A 179 -3.79 -9.19 27.18
N MET A 180 -3.39 -9.68 25.99
CA MET A 180 -1.98 -9.76 25.57
C MET A 180 -1.34 -8.37 25.49
N ILE A 181 -2.05 -7.39 24.92
CA ILE A 181 -1.55 -6.01 24.82
C ILE A 181 -1.42 -5.39 26.23
N LEU A 182 -2.44 -5.53 27.06
CA LEU A 182 -2.45 -4.98 28.42
C LEU A 182 -1.36 -5.60 29.31
N ASN A 183 -1.05 -6.88 29.12
CA ASN A 183 -0.03 -7.61 29.90
C ASN A 183 1.39 -7.43 29.33
N GLY A 184 1.58 -6.68 28.24
CA GLY A 184 2.88 -6.46 27.60
C GLY A 184 3.43 -7.66 26.83
N GLU A 185 2.59 -8.69 26.51
CA GLU A 185 3.02 -9.86 25.75
C GLU A 185 3.42 -9.52 24.30
N CYS A 186 2.95 -8.38 23.80
CA CYS A 186 3.24 -7.87 22.44
C CYS A 186 4.28 -6.75 22.42
N GLY A 187 4.87 -6.43 23.56
CA GLY A 187 5.78 -5.30 23.75
C GLY A 187 5.27 -4.34 24.81
N ALA A 188 6.13 -3.41 25.21
CA ALA A 188 5.79 -2.39 26.20
C ALA A 188 5.14 -1.19 25.52
N PHE A 189 3.95 -0.81 25.98
CA PHE A 189 3.21 0.38 25.60
C PHE A 189 3.13 1.39 26.73
N SER A 190 2.80 2.65 26.42
CA SER A 190 2.59 3.69 27.42
C SER A 190 1.49 3.30 28.40
N PRO A 191 1.74 3.39 29.73
CA PRO A 191 0.68 3.13 30.73
C PRO A 191 -0.57 4.00 30.50
N ARG A 192 -0.42 5.27 30.11
CA ARG A 192 -1.52 6.18 29.81
C ARG A 192 -2.35 5.68 28.62
N LEU A 193 -1.67 5.22 27.56
CA LEU A 193 -2.37 4.67 26.39
C LEU A 193 -3.04 3.33 26.70
N LEU A 194 -2.47 2.52 27.57
CA LEU A 194 -3.11 1.28 27.99
C LEU A 194 -4.40 1.54 28.80
N GLU A 195 -4.48 2.63 29.57
CA GLU A 195 -5.73 3.06 30.22
C GLU A 195 -6.76 3.49 29.17
N CYS A 196 -6.38 4.32 28.19
CA CYS A 196 -7.26 4.70 27.08
C CYS A 196 -7.71 3.47 26.28
N PHE A 197 -6.81 2.54 26.02
CA PHE A 197 -7.12 1.30 25.30
C PHE A 197 -8.16 0.43 26.05
N LYS A 198 -8.15 0.42 27.38
CA LYS A 198 -9.22 -0.24 28.17
C LYS A 198 -10.58 0.38 27.93
N ASN A 199 -10.63 1.72 27.86
CA ASN A 199 -11.89 2.45 27.66
C ASN A 199 -12.53 2.15 26.30
N VAL A 200 -11.72 1.96 25.27
CA VAL A 200 -12.16 1.75 23.88
C VAL A 200 -12.34 0.28 23.50
N ARG A 201 -12.34 -0.64 24.47
CA ARG A 201 -12.42 -2.09 24.23
C ARG A 201 -13.60 -2.50 23.35
N GLU A 202 -14.81 -2.06 23.69
CA GLU A 202 -16.02 -2.44 22.94
C GLU A 202 -16.09 -1.84 21.54
N PRO A 203 -15.75 -0.55 21.33
CA PRO A 203 -15.58 0.01 19.98
C PRO A 203 -14.59 -0.78 19.12
N PHE A 204 -13.42 -1.13 19.64
CA PHE A 204 -12.41 -1.92 18.92
C PHE A 204 -12.95 -3.30 18.54
N ALA A 205 -13.57 -4.00 19.50
CA ALA A 205 -14.14 -5.32 19.26
C ALA A 205 -15.27 -5.29 18.22
N ARG A 206 -16.10 -4.25 18.22
CA ARG A 206 -17.16 -4.05 17.22
C ARG A 206 -16.58 -3.84 15.84
N LEU A 207 -15.61 -2.92 15.69
CA LEU A 207 -14.98 -2.63 14.40
C LEU A 207 -14.25 -3.85 13.83
N SER A 208 -13.56 -4.64 14.65
CA SER A 208 -12.92 -5.87 14.17
C SER A 208 -13.90 -6.86 13.57
N ARG A 209 -15.16 -6.91 14.07
CA ARG A 209 -16.20 -7.78 13.51
C ARG A 209 -16.82 -7.18 12.24
N GLU A 210 -17.07 -5.88 12.26
CA GLU A 210 -17.72 -5.14 11.17
C GLU A 210 -16.85 -5.11 9.91
N TYR A 211 -15.54 -4.96 10.10
CA TYR A 211 -14.55 -4.91 9.02
C TYR A 211 -13.67 -6.17 8.96
N ALA A 212 -14.24 -7.34 9.28
CA ALA A 212 -13.52 -8.61 9.18
C ALA A 212 -13.22 -8.95 7.72
N ASP A 213 -12.06 -9.58 7.46
CA ASP A 213 -11.68 -10.00 6.13
C ASP A 213 -12.62 -11.10 5.61
N GLY A 214 -12.98 -11.04 4.32
CA GLY A 214 -13.88 -12.00 3.67
C GLY A 214 -15.37 -11.68 3.79
N LEU A 215 -15.76 -10.62 4.50
CA LEU A 215 -17.11 -10.06 4.33
C LEU A 215 -17.13 -9.23 3.02
N PRO A 216 -18.21 -9.34 2.19
CA PRO A 216 -18.42 -8.38 1.13
C PRO A 216 -18.38 -6.99 1.76
N ALA A 217 -17.72 -6.06 1.10
CA ALA A 217 -17.81 -4.67 1.47
C ALA A 217 -19.26 -4.23 1.21
N ASP A 218 -20.14 -4.48 2.17
CA ASP A 218 -21.47 -3.91 2.15
C ASP A 218 -21.27 -2.39 2.20
N VAL A 219 -21.73 -1.77 1.12
CA VAL A 219 -21.77 -0.32 0.95
C VAL A 219 -22.70 0.21 2.03
N GLU A 220 -22.16 0.52 3.21
CA GLU A 220 -22.93 1.20 4.23
C GLU A 220 -23.12 2.67 3.87
N GLU A 221 -24.40 3.03 3.88
CA GLU A 221 -24.92 4.39 3.84
C GLU A 221 -24.23 5.28 4.89
N GLY A 222 -23.28 6.09 4.42
CA GLY A 222 -22.58 7.08 5.24
C GLY A 222 -21.31 7.61 4.61
N GLY A 223 -20.58 6.80 3.88
CA GLY A 223 -19.58 7.26 2.94
C GLY A 223 -20.27 7.52 1.60
N ARG A 224 -20.42 8.78 1.21
CA ARG A 224 -20.98 9.13 -0.09
C ARG A 224 -20.20 8.36 -1.16
N PRO A 225 -20.88 7.59 -2.04
CA PRO A 225 -20.18 7.01 -3.18
C PRO A 225 -19.53 8.17 -3.93
N TYR A 226 -18.31 7.98 -4.39
CA TYR A 226 -17.65 8.94 -5.28
C TYR A 226 -18.55 9.11 -6.49
N THR A 227 -19.37 10.16 -6.47
CA THR A 227 -20.21 10.51 -7.61
C THR A 227 -19.35 11.26 -8.61
N GLU A 228 -19.67 11.13 -9.90
CA GLU A 228 -19.06 11.86 -11.03
C GLU A 228 -18.85 13.36 -10.76
N HIS A 229 -19.61 13.96 -9.83
CA HIS A 229 -19.49 15.34 -9.39
C HIS A 229 -18.22 15.65 -8.59
N THR A 230 -17.53 14.65 -8.01
CA THR A 230 -16.29 14.86 -7.26
C THR A 230 -15.09 15.04 -8.20
N LEU A 231 -15.14 14.45 -9.39
CA LEU A 231 -14.10 14.57 -10.41
C LEU A 231 -14.15 15.93 -11.17
N ASN A 232 -15.35 16.50 -11.36
CA ASN A 232 -15.52 17.78 -12.08
C ASN A 232 -15.07 19.03 -11.31
N GLY A 233 -14.62 18.88 -10.06
CA GLY A 233 -14.09 19.98 -9.23
C GLY A 233 -12.56 19.94 -9.04
N ILE A 234 -11.89 18.98 -9.64
CA ILE A 234 -10.43 18.87 -9.60
C ILE A 234 -9.87 19.83 -10.64
N THR A 235 -9.20 20.90 -10.19
CA THR A 235 -8.50 21.81 -11.10
C THR A 235 -7.28 21.08 -11.69
N GLU A 236 -6.86 21.45 -12.92
CA GLU A 236 -5.67 20.91 -13.60
C GLU A 236 -4.44 20.85 -12.67
N ASN A 237 -4.27 21.87 -11.83
CA ASN A 237 -3.18 21.97 -10.86
C ASN A 237 -3.24 20.86 -9.76
N THR A 238 -4.43 20.41 -9.40
CA THR A 238 -4.62 19.31 -8.41
C THR A 238 -4.35 17.95 -9.05
N LEU A 239 -4.68 17.80 -10.34
CA LEU A 239 -4.39 16.60 -11.13
C LEU A 239 -2.88 16.42 -11.32
N GLU A 240 -2.15 17.49 -11.67
CA GLU A 240 -0.69 17.49 -11.80
C GLU A 240 -0.01 17.13 -10.47
N GLN A 241 -0.47 17.68 -9.37
CA GLN A 241 0.08 17.36 -8.03
C GLN A 241 -0.18 15.91 -7.63
N SER A 242 -1.33 15.34 -7.96
CA SER A 242 -1.61 13.92 -7.73
C SER A 242 -0.72 13.02 -8.59
N GLN A 243 -0.51 13.38 -9.85
CA GLN A 243 0.39 12.65 -10.75
C GLN A 243 1.84 12.64 -10.25
N LEU A 244 2.35 13.74 -9.72
CA LEU A 244 3.71 13.81 -9.16
C LEU A 244 3.92 12.85 -7.98
N LYS A 245 2.89 12.60 -7.17
CA LYS A 245 2.95 11.61 -6.07
C LYS A 245 3.09 10.18 -6.59
N TYR A 246 2.35 9.84 -7.65
CA TYR A 246 2.52 8.56 -8.33
C TYR A 246 3.94 8.39 -8.88
N PHE A 247 4.51 9.45 -9.48
CA PHE A 247 5.87 9.41 -10.02
C PHE A 247 6.94 9.14 -8.96
N ALA A 248 6.80 9.70 -7.76
CA ALA A 248 7.76 9.47 -6.67
C ALA A 248 7.76 7.98 -6.25
N LEU A 249 6.59 7.36 -6.12
CA LEU A 249 6.47 5.93 -5.80
C LEU A 249 6.93 5.03 -6.93
N LEU A 250 6.59 5.37 -8.17
CA LEU A 250 7.01 4.59 -9.34
C LEU A 250 8.53 4.61 -9.55
N ARG A 251 9.19 5.73 -9.26
CA ARG A 251 10.66 5.82 -9.24
C ARG A 251 11.28 4.85 -8.25
N TYR A 252 10.64 4.67 -7.08
CA TYR A 252 11.17 3.78 -6.05
C TYR A 252 10.97 2.30 -6.37
N THR A 253 9.95 1.97 -7.16
CA THR A 253 9.65 0.57 -7.54
C THR A 253 10.40 0.08 -8.77
N ASP A 254 11.18 0.94 -9.44
CA ASP A 254 11.80 0.65 -10.74
C ASP A 254 10.79 0.08 -11.77
N SER A 255 9.53 0.54 -11.71
CA SER A 255 8.45 0.04 -12.55
C SER A 255 8.12 1.03 -13.67
N THR A 256 8.08 0.55 -14.90
CA THR A 256 7.47 1.29 -16.02
C THR A 256 5.97 1.12 -15.97
N VAL A 257 5.20 2.20 -16.04
CA VAL A 257 3.74 2.19 -15.86
C VAL A 257 3.04 2.86 -17.03
N MET A 258 2.02 2.19 -17.51
CA MET A 258 1.15 2.63 -18.61
C MET A 258 -0.31 2.51 -18.19
N GLU A 259 -1.09 3.57 -18.41
CA GLU A 259 -2.55 3.50 -18.33
C GLU A 259 -3.13 3.21 -19.71
N VAL A 260 -4.04 2.27 -19.79
CA VAL A 260 -4.67 1.84 -21.05
C VAL A 260 -6.18 1.95 -20.93
N ASP A 261 -6.80 2.69 -21.84
CA ASP A 261 -8.24 2.65 -22.05
C ASP A 261 -8.56 1.59 -23.12
N LEU A 262 -9.13 0.48 -22.67
CA LEU A 262 -9.44 -0.65 -23.53
C LEU A 262 -10.66 -0.43 -24.43
N ASN A 263 -11.48 0.60 -24.14
CA ASN A 263 -12.62 0.93 -25.00
C ASN A 263 -12.15 1.69 -26.24
N THR A 264 -11.15 2.55 -26.08
CA THR A 264 -10.60 3.35 -27.18
C THR A 264 -9.33 2.75 -27.79
N GLY A 265 -8.68 1.82 -27.08
CA GLY A 265 -7.38 1.27 -27.47
C GLY A 265 -6.23 2.27 -27.35
N ILE A 266 -6.45 3.40 -26.69
CA ILE A 266 -5.44 4.44 -26.45
C ILE A 266 -4.75 4.17 -25.13
N TYR A 267 -3.45 4.47 -25.07
CA TYR A 267 -2.70 4.39 -23.84
C TYR A 267 -1.90 5.66 -23.56
N HIS A 268 -1.59 5.87 -22.29
CA HIS A 268 -0.72 6.92 -21.81
C HIS A 268 0.41 6.31 -20.99
N LEU A 269 1.66 6.62 -21.35
CA LEU A 269 2.80 6.26 -20.53
C LEU A 269 2.84 7.18 -19.30
N VAL A 270 2.51 6.60 -18.14
CA VAL A 270 2.47 7.34 -16.86
C VAL A 270 3.89 7.56 -16.33
N TYR A 271 4.72 6.52 -16.38
CA TYR A 271 6.11 6.59 -15.89
C TYR A 271 7.00 5.59 -16.62
N LEU A 272 8.21 6.01 -17.00
CA LEU A 272 9.24 5.18 -17.61
C LEU A 272 10.42 5.03 -16.65
N ALA A 273 10.51 3.92 -15.94
CA ALA A 273 11.62 3.62 -15.06
C ALA A 273 12.83 3.11 -15.82
N ASP A 274 12.59 2.27 -16.83
CA ASP A 274 13.62 1.55 -17.57
C ASP A 274 13.64 1.98 -19.04
N PRO A 275 14.80 2.47 -19.56
CA PRO A 275 14.96 2.88 -20.95
C PRO A 275 14.61 1.80 -21.98
N ASP A 276 14.68 0.52 -21.62
CA ASP A 276 14.38 -0.58 -22.54
C ASP A 276 12.91 -0.61 -22.96
N PHE A 277 12.04 0.01 -22.16
CA PHE A 277 10.62 0.25 -22.50
C PHE A 277 10.38 1.56 -23.28
N ALA A 278 11.44 2.27 -23.66
CA ALA A 278 11.33 3.53 -24.43
C ALA A 278 10.52 3.41 -25.74
N PRO A 279 10.49 2.26 -26.47
CA PRO A 279 9.62 2.11 -27.63
C PRO A 279 8.14 2.36 -27.35
N LEU A 280 7.70 2.21 -26.09
CA LEU A 280 6.33 2.50 -25.66
C LEU A 280 6.05 4.00 -25.43
N ARG A 281 7.05 4.88 -25.60
CA ARG A 281 6.90 6.35 -25.42
C ARG A 281 6.08 7.03 -26.50
N ALA A 282 5.98 6.44 -27.67
CA ALA A 282 5.46 7.14 -28.85
C ALA A 282 3.96 7.53 -28.73
N GLY A 283 3.22 6.92 -27.82
CA GLY A 283 1.76 7.05 -27.77
C GLY A 283 1.10 6.42 -28.98
N GLY A 284 -0.20 6.31 -29.00
CA GLY A 284 -0.94 5.77 -30.13
C GLY A 284 -1.74 4.52 -29.79
N SER A 285 -1.88 3.59 -30.73
CA SER A 285 -2.57 2.35 -30.51
C SER A 285 -1.82 1.44 -29.53
N PHE A 286 -2.49 1.05 -28.45
CA PHE A 286 -1.96 0.10 -27.47
C PHE A 286 -1.53 -1.21 -28.14
N GLU A 287 -2.37 -1.72 -29.05
CA GLU A 287 -2.10 -2.97 -29.74
C GLU A 287 -0.82 -2.89 -30.60
N GLU A 288 -0.67 -1.84 -31.40
CA GLU A 288 0.51 -1.67 -32.27
C GLU A 288 1.79 -1.54 -31.45
N SER A 289 1.74 -0.76 -30.38
CA SER A 289 2.89 -0.52 -29.51
C SER A 289 3.33 -1.78 -28.78
N ILE A 290 2.38 -2.56 -28.24
CA ILE A 290 2.70 -3.85 -27.59
C ILE A 290 3.24 -4.86 -28.60
N ARG A 291 2.66 -4.98 -29.80
CA ARG A 291 3.18 -5.88 -30.85
C ARG A 291 4.61 -5.51 -31.25
N ALA A 292 4.90 -4.23 -31.42
CA ALA A 292 6.25 -3.75 -31.72
C ALA A 292 7.22 -4.05 -30.58
N PHE A 293 6.84 -3.77 -29.35
CA PHE A 293 7.64 -4.07 -28.16
C PHE A 293 7.92 -5.57 -28.03
N VAL A 294 6.89 -6.40 -28.12
CA VAL A 294 7.03 -7.86 -28.03
C VAL A 294 7.92 -8.40 -29.14
N GLY A 295 7.76 -7.89 -30.35
CA GLY A 295 8.56 -8.32 -31.51
C GLY A 295 10.07 -8.01 -31.37
N THR A 296 10.41 -6.93 -30.68
CA THR A 296 11.79 -6.43 -30.58
C THR A 296 12.46 -6.69 -29.24
N ALA A 297 11.73 -6.66 -28.14
CA ALA A 297 12.30 -6.70 -26.80
C ALA A 297 12.02 -8.01 -26.05
N VAL A 298 10.97 -8.76 -26.39
CA VAL A 298 10.61 -10.00 -25.67
C VAL A 298 11.32 -11.20 -26.29
N HIS A 299 11.80 -12.10 -25.43
CA HIS A 299 12.45 -13.35 -25.85
C HIS A 299 11.52 -14.14 -26.81
N PRO A 300 12.04 -14.70 -27.89
CA PRO A 300 11.23 -15.39 -28.89
C PRO A 300 10.25 -16.42 -28.35
N ASP A 301 10.66 -17.23 -27.38
CA ASP A 301 9.82 -18.28 -26.78
C ASP A 301 8.65 -17.71 -25.95
N ASP A 302 8.78 -16.47 -25.45
CA ASP A 302 7.80 -15.86 -24.54
C ASP A 302 6.85 -14.90 -25.29
N ARG A 303 7.04 -14.70 -26.61
CA ARG A 303 6.27 -13.72 -27.40
C ARG A 303 4.79 -14.02 -27.46
N GLU A 304 4.43 -15.27 -27.63
CA GLU A 304 3.03 -15.71 -27.70
C GLU A 304 2.33 -15.38 -26.37
N GLU A 305 2.96 -15.73 -25.25
CA GLU A 305 2.46 -15.45 -23.91
C GLU A 305 2.35 -13.94 -23.65
N ALA A 306 3.35 -13.16 -24.04
CA ALA A 306 3.34 -11.70 -23.88
C ALA A 306 2.25 -11.03 -24.73
N LEU A 307 1.96 -11.54 -25.93
CA LEU A 307 0.87 -11.02 -26.79
C LEU A 307 -0.53 -11.27 -26.20
N ARG A 308 -0.70 -12.22 -25.28
CA ARG A 308 -1.97 -12.41 -24.57
C ARG A 308 -2.36 -11.20 -23.71
N LEU A 309 -1.43 -10.25 -23.42
CA LEU A 309 -1.74 -8.95 -22.83
C LEU A 309 -2.76 -8.15 -23.67
N LEU A 310 -2.82 -8.35 -24.98
CA LEU A 310 -3.74 -7.63 -25.89
C LEU A 310 -5.18 -8.14 -25.85
N GLY A 311 -5.42 -9.33 -25.32
CA GLY A 311 -6.76 -9.92 -25.35
C GLY A 311 -7.00 -10.89 -24.21
N GLY A 312 -6.34 -12.04 -24.18
CA GLY A 312 -6.62 -13.12 -23.24
C GLY A 312 -6.58 -12.70 -21.77
N TYR A 313 -5.51 -12.06 -21.33
CA TYR A 313 -5.36 -11.66 -19.93
C TYR A 313 -6.26 -10.50 -19.52
N VAL A 314 -6.49 -9.57 -20.44
CA VAL A 314 -7.47 -8.49 -20.23
C VAL A 314 -8.86 -9.08 -20.10
N GLN A 315 -9.22 -10.03 -20.97
CA GLN A 315 -10.51 -10.67 -20.93
C GLN A 315 -10.72 -11.47 -19.64
N GLU A 316 -9.74 -12.28 -19.24
CA GLU A 316 -9.73 -12.98 -17.95
C GLU A 316 -9.92 -12.01 -16.77
N LEU A 317 -9.24 -10.85 -16.78
CA LEU A 317 -9.33 -9.85 -15.73
C LEU A 317 -10.77 -9.33 -15.54
N PHE A 318 -11.49 -9.09 -16.63
CA PHE A 318 -12.86 -8.54 -16.58
C PHE A 318 -13.92 -9.62 -16.43
N ASP A 319 -13.80 -10.76 -17.13
CA ASP A 319 -14.80 -11.82 -17.13
C ASP A 319 -14.80 -12.62 -15.81
N GLU A 320 -13.62 -12.81 -15.20
CA GLU A 320 -13.48 -13.47 -13.89
C GLU A 320 -13.62 -12.50 -12.71
N GLY A 321 -13.85 -11.19 -12.96
CA GLY A 321 -13.97 -10.18 -11.92
C GLY A 321 -12.70 -9.93 -11.12
N LEU A 322 -11.54 -10.24 -11.70
CA LEU A 322 -10.25 -10.06 -11.03
C LEU A 322 -9.87 -8.57 -10.98
N THR A 323 -9.20 -8.18 -9.91
CA THR A 323 -8.64 -6.83 -9.77
C THR A 323 -7.22 -6.73 -10.31
N ARG A 324 -6.51 -7.85 -10.37
CA ARG A 324 -5.12 -7.96 -10.80
C ARG A 324 -4.82 -9.27 -11.53
N ARG A 325 -3.90 -9.18 -12.51
CA ARG A 325 -3.32 -10.35 -13.19
C ARG A 325 -1.82 -10.11 -13.40
N ASP A 326 -0.98 -11.05 -12.95
CA ASP A 326 0.48 -10.99 -13.11
C ASP A 326 0.94 -12.04 -14.11
N ARG A 327 1.94 -11.67 -14.91
CA ARG A 327 2.64 -12.57 -15.82
C ARG A 327 4.13 -12.28 -15.83
N ARG A 328 4.91 -13.26 -16.25
CA ARG A 328 6.37 -13.15 -16.34
C ARG A 328 6.80 -13.59 -17.72
N TYR A 329 7.71 -12.82 -18.31
CA TYR A 329 8.37 -13.15 -19.56
C TYR A 329 9.75 -12.48 -19.59
N ARG A 330 10.63 -12.99 -20.44
CA ARG A 330 11.99 -12.48 -20.55
C ARG A 330 12.03 -11.30 -21.51
N VAL A 331 12.68 -10.21 -21.08
CA VAL A 331 12.87 -8.99 -21.85
C VAL A 331 14.36 -8.75 -22.07
N LEU A 332 14.74 -8.28 -23.24
CA LEU A 332 16.11 -7.93 -23.58
C LEU A 332 16.53 -6.71 -22.76
N ASP A 333 17.55 -6.91 -21.95
CA ASP A 333 18.25 -5.83 -21.27
C ASP A 333 19.33 -5.31 -22.23
N ARG A 334 19.18 -4.07 -22.69
CA ARG A 334 20.06 -3.48 -23.70
C ARG A 334 21.43 -3.11 -23.18
N GLU A 335 21.56 -2.92 -21.88
CA GLU A 335 22.84 -2.61 -21.23
C GLU A 335 23.74 -3.85 -21.21
N THR A 336 23.18 -4.98 -20.85
CA THR A 336 23.91 -6.25 -20.75
C THR A 336 23.85 -7.11 -22.00
N GLY A 337 22.90 -6.85 -22.88
CA GLY A 337 22.62 -7.69 -24.07
C GLY A 337 21.97 -9.04 -23.72
N ALA A 338 21.62 -9.28 -22.47
CA ALA A 338 21.05 -10.54 -22.00
C ALA A 338 19.52 -10.42 -21.83
N TYR A 339 18.81 -11.56 -21.86
CA TYR A 339 17.41 -11.61 -21.50
C TYR A 339 17.25 -11.76 -19.98
N VAL A 340 16.48 -10.85 -19.38
CA VAL A 340 16.17 -10.84 -17.95
C VAL A 340 14.68 -11.06 -17.74
N TRP A 341 14.31 -11.67 -16.62
CA TRP A 341 12.91 -11.84 -16.25
C TRP A 341 12.27 -10.49 -15.95
N CYS A 342 11.09 -10.28 -16.49
CA CYS A 342 10.25 -9.11 -16.28
C CYS A 342 8.87 -9.57 -15.83
N ARG A 343 8.35 -8.94 -14.80
CA ARG A 343 6.97 -9.10 -14.35
C ARG A 343 6.11 -8.02 -15.00
N ALA A 344 5.04 -8.45 -15.65
CA ALA A 344 3.97 -7.59 -16.13
C ALA A 344 2.75 -7.77 -15.23
N SER A 345 2.27 -6.69 -14.65
CA SER A 345 1.07 -6.68 -13.78
C SER A 345 -0.01 -5.83 -14.43
N LEU A 346 -1.18 -6.42 -14.69
CA LEU A 346 -2.38 -5.69 -15.08
C LEU A 346 -3.22 -5.44 -13.84
N LEU A 347 -3.62 -4.19 -13.62
CA LEU A 347 -4.49 -3.76 -12.52
C LEU A 347 -5.72 -3.10 -13.12
N ARG A 348 -6.91 -3.51 -12.68
CA ARG A 348 -8.17 -2.91 -13.09
C ARG A 348 -8.39 -1.60 -12.34
N LEU A 349 -8.66 -0.49 -13.06
CA LEU A 349 -8.87 0.83 -12.47
C LEU A 349 -10.33 1.10 -12.10
N ASP A 350 -11.27 0.72 -12.96
CA ASP A 350 -12.69 1.04 -12.78
C ASP A 350 -13.45 -0.17 -12.23
N LEU A 351 -13.38 -0.38 -10.91
CA LEU A 351 -14.06 -1.50 -10.24
C LEU A 351 -15.59 -1.29 -10.19
N ASP A 352 -16.03 -0.03 -10.11
CA ASP A 352 -17.43 0.33 -9.87
C ASP A 352 -18.22 0.59 -11.15
N ASN A 353 -17.56 0.69 -12.31
CA ASN A 353 -18.21 0.96 -13.58
C ASN A 353 -17.82 -0.06 -14.67
N PRO A 354 -18.65 -1.07 -14.93
CA PRO A 354 -18.34 -2.11 -15.93
C PRO A 354 -18.28 -1.61 -17.38
N ARG A 355 -18.74 -0.37 -17.65
CA ARG A 355 -18.66 0.25 -18.99
C ARG A 355 -17.29 0.88 -19.25
N HIS A 356 -16.58 1.26 -18.21
CA HIS A 356 -15.23 1.80 -18.32
C HIS A 356 -14.23 0.67 -18.12
N ARG A 357 -13.48 0.34 -19.18
CA ARG A 357 -12.49 -0.74 -19.15
C ARG A 357 -11.09 -0.13 -19.20
N ARG A 358 -10.64 0.44 -18.06
CA ARG A 358 -9.29 0.98 -17.94
C ARG A 358 -8.44 0.08 -17.06
N VAL A 359 -7.18 -0.07 -17.43
CA VAL A 359 -6.18 -0.82 -16.69
C VAL A 359 -4.87 -0.05 -16.56
N LEU A 360 -4.16 -0.29 -15.46
CA LEU A 360 -2.74 0.03 -15.37
C LEU A 360 -1.96 -1.22 -15.72
N LEU A 361 -0.98 -1.05 -16.59
CA LEU A 361 -0.01 -2.07 -16.93
C LEU A 361 1.37 -1.64 -16.41
N LEU A 362 1.91 -2.44 -15.50
CA LEU A 362 3.20 -2.21 -14.86
C LEU A 362 4.19 -3.25 -15.35
N TRP A 363 5.41 -2.81 -15.71
CA TRP A 363 6.54 -3.69 -16.00
C TRP A 363 7.67 -3.44 -15.02
N GLN A 364 8.18 -4.52 -14.45
CA GLN A 364 9.31 -4.49 -13.54
C GLN A 364 10.30 -5.58 -13.89
N LYS A 365 11.56 -5.22 -14.18
CA LYS A 365 12.64 -6.20 -14.33
C LYS A 365 12.99 -6.82 -12.99
N GLU A 366 13.15 -8.15 -12.96
CA GLU A 366 13.60 -8.88 -11.78
C GLU A 366 15.13 -8.85 -11.75
N ARG A 367 15.71 -8.25 -10.71
CA ARG A 367 17.16 -8.17 -10.55
C ARG A 367 17.75 -9.57 -10.36
N THR A 368 18.85 -9.87 -11.04
CA THR A 368 19.57 -11.15 -10.98
C THR A 368 19.93 -11.50 -9.54
N GLY A 369 19.38 -12.63 -9.06
CA GLY A 369 19.50 -13.13 -7.69
C GLY A 369 18.19 -13.67 -7.11
N GLN A 370 17.08 -13.47 -7.80
CA GLN A 370 15.74 -13.90 -7.39
C GLN A 370 15.15 -14.93 -8.37
N ILE A 371 15.77 -16.11 -8.47
CA ILE A 371 15.15 -17.25 -9.17
C ILE A 371 14.41 -18.06 -8.11
N PRO A 372 13.08 -18.06 -8.05
CA PRO A 372 12.34 -19.13 -7.38
C PRO A 372 12.46 -20.39 -8.25
N PRO A 373 12.54 -21.59 -7.65
CA PRO A 373 12.55 -22.83 -8.40
C PRO A 373 11.28 -22.93 -9.26
N GLU A 374 11.45 -23.42 -10.49
CA GLU A 374 10.38 -23.80 -11.38
C GLU A 374 9.36 -24.67 -10.64
N THR A 375 8.13 -24.19 -10.50
CA THR A 375 7.03 -25.09 -10.25
C THR A 375 6.78 -25.83 -11.55
N ALA A 376 7.36 -27.01 -11.66
CA ALA A 376 6.99 -28.00 -12.64
C ALA A 376 5.50 -28.30 -12.47
N SER A 377 4.65 -27.72 -13.30
CA SER A 377 3.30 -28.23 -13.54
C SER A 377 3.45 -29.39 -14.49
N GLY A 378 3.63 -30.57 -13.93
CA GLY A 378 3.46 -31.82 -14.59
C GLY A 378 2.05 -32.36 -14.35
N MET A 379 1.41 -32.69 -15.48
CA MET A 379 0.22 -33.57 -15.65
C MET A 379 -1.10 -33.09 -15.08
#